data_dca3cc81cb7aaa6cfd809dfa0c9b2e41
#
_entry.id   dca3cc81cb7aaa6cfd809dfa0c9b2e41
#
_cell.length_a   1.000
_cell.length_b   1.000
_cell.length_c   1.000
_cell.angle_alpha   90.00
_cell.angle_beta   90.00
_cell.angle_gamma   90.00
#
_symmetry.space_group_name_H-M   'P 1'
#
loop_
_entity.id
_entity.type
_entity.pdbx_description
1 polymer ?
#
loop_
_entity_poly.entity_id
_entity_poly.type
_entity_poly.pdbx_seq_one_letter_code
_entity_poly.pdbx_strand_id
1 'polypeptide(L)'
;MWLVSRERGSAVADFVLVAFPMLALFVGTVSISFASYARTVILDATIEGARFASLADQNTSAGIEKAKQLVRSSLGQSVVLEVVASSVRLGSVESIRFVSSAEFDFAPGSRILTVSSVATRAAIY
;
A
#
# COMPACT_ATOMS: atom_id res chain seq x y z
N MET A 1 47.59 -14.41 31.29
CA MET A 1 47.66 -13.59 30.06
C MET A 1 46.92 -14.19 28.86
N TRP A 2 46.74 -15.49 28.83
CA TRP A 2 46.05 -16.20 27.72
C TRP A 2 44.55 -16.27 27.81
N LEU A 3 43.93 -15.97 28.95
CA LEU A 3 42.46 -16.03 29.19
C LEU A 3 41.68 -14.81 28.72
N VAL A 4 42.37 -13.66 28.60
CA VAL A 4 41.70 -12.37 28.24
C VAL A 4 41.31 -12.30 26.77
N SER A 5 41.99 -13.02 25.88
CA SER A 5 41.69 -13.01 24.44
C SER A 5 40.47 -13.87 24.06
N ARG A 6 40.13 -14.87 24.87
CA ARG A 6 38.93 -15.72 24.66
C ARG A 6 37.64 -15.01 25.09
N GLU A 7 37.67 -14.18 26.12
CA GLU A 7 36.51 -13.45 26.59
C GLU A 7 36.06 -12.36 25.62
N ARG A 8 37.01 -11.72 24.93
CA ARG A 8 36.66 -10.70 23.92
C ARG A 8 35.96 -11.29 22.70
N GLY A 9 36.37 -12.47 22.25
CA GLY A 9 35.73 -13.18 21.14
C GLY A 9 34.31 -13.65 21.49
N SER A 10 34.08 -14.10 22.73
CA SER A 10 32.76 -14.49 23.23
C SER A 10 31.80 -13.30 23.31
N ALA A 11 32.24 -12.15 23.84
CA ALA A 11 31.41 -10.95 23.94
C ALA A 11 30.97 -10.42 22.57
N VAL A 12 31.83 -10.46 21.56
CA VAL A 12 31.47 -10.06 20.20
C VAL A 12 30.46 -11.04 19.57
N ALA A 13 30.67 -12.35 19.78
CA ALA A 13 29.74 -13.37 19.30
C ALA A 13 28.35 -13.23 19.96
N ASP A 14 28.31 -13.03 21.28
CA ASP A 14 27.06 -12.80 22.02
C ASP A 14 26.35 -11.54 21.56
N PHE A 15 27.08 -10.46 21.32
CA PHE A 15 26.51 -9.22 20.79
C PHE A 15 25.87 -9.43 19.40
N VAL A 16 26.57 -10.07 18.48
CA VAL A 16 26.04 -10.34 17.13
C VAL A 16 24.82 -11.25 17.18
N LEU A 17 24.84 -12.26 18.06
CA LEU A 17 23.72 -13.19 18.24
C LEU A 17 22.45 -12.52 18.72
N VAL A 18 22.56 -11.46 19.54
CA VAL A 18 21.41 -10.68 20.03
C VAL A 18 21.05 -9.57 19.05
N ALA A 19 22.02 -8.89 18.46
CA ALA A 19 21.80 -7.76 17.58
C ALA A 19 21.09 -8.16 16.26
N PHE A 20 21.43 -9.32 15.71
CA PHE A 20 20.83 -9.80 14.47
C PHE A 20 19.31 -10.02 14.57
N PRO A 21 18.77 -10.77 15.54
CA PRO A 21 17.33 -10.92 15.69
C PRO A 21 16.64 -9.61 16.08
N MET A 22 17.27 -8.73 16.86
CA MET A 22 16.69 -7.41 17.15
C MET A 22 16.55 -6.57 15.88
N LEU A 23 17.58 -6.55 15.03
CA LEU A 23 17.52 -5.84 13.74
C LEU A 23 16.46 -6.43 12.82
N ALA A 24 16.34 -7.76 12.77
CA ALA A 24 15.31 -8.43 11.98
C ALA A 24 13.89 -8.07 12.47
N LEU A 25 13.66 -8.03 13.78
CA LEU A 25 12.39 -7.60 14.35
C LEU A 25 12.09 -6.13 14.05
N PHE A 26 13.08 -5.27 14.14
CA PHE A 26 12.92 -3.85 13.82
C PHE A 26 12.53 -3.65 12.35
N VAL A 27 13.29 -4.25 11.43
CA VAL A 27 12.99 -4.20 10.00
C VAL A 27 11.61 -4.79 9.70
N GLY A 28 11.25 -5.91 10.31
CA GLY A 28 9.94 -6.53 10.15
C GLY A 28 8.81 -5.61 10.61
N THR A 29 8.96 -4.95 11.76
CA THR A 29 7.95 -4.02 12.29
C THR A 29 7.77 -2.81 11.37
N VAL A 30 8.86 -2.22 10.91
CA VAL A 30 8.83 -1.09 9.97
C VAL A 30 8.15 -1.51 8.65
N SER A 31 8.44 -2.72 8.19
CA SER A 31 7.87 -3.28 6.96
C SER A 31 6.34 -3.41 7.05
N ILE A 32 5.84 -3.98 8.12
CA ILE A 32 4.39 -4.16 8.34
C ILE A 32 3.70 -2.80 8.47
N SER A 33 4.32 -1.86 9.17
CA SER A 33 3.79 -0.49 9.33
C SER A 33 3.67 0.23 7.99
N PHE A 34 4.69 0.12 7.15
CA PHE A 34 4.66 0.72 5.81
C PHE A 34 3.60 0.07 4.92
N ALA A 35 3.49 -1.26 4.93
CA ALA A 35 2.48 -1.97 4.16
C ALA A 35 1.05 -1.56 4.56
N SER A 36 0.81 -1.41 5.86
CA SER A 36 -0.47 -0.94 6.39
C SER A 36 -0.78 0.50 5.97
N TYR A 37 0.21 1.38 6.04
CA TYR A 37 0.10 2.76 5.58
C TYR A 37 -0.22 2.83 4.08
N ALA A 38 0.54 2.12 3.26
CA ALA A 38 0.32 2.09 1.81
C ALA A 38 -1.09 1.59 1.44
N ARG A 39 -1.57 0.56 2.13
CA ARG A 39 -2.94 0.05 1.96
C ARG A 39 -3.99 1.12 2.25
N THR A 40 -3.83 1.87 3.35
CA THR A 40 -4.74 2.95 3.71
C THR A 40 -4.74 4.05 2.65
N VAL A 41 -3.58 4.48 2.18
CA VAL A 41 -3.44 5.49 1.13
C VAL A 41 -4.13 5.05 -0.17
N ILE A 42 -3.96 3.79 -0.57
CA ILE A 42 -4.59 3.26 -1.79
C ILE A 42 -6.11 3.20 -1.63
N LEU A 43 -6.60 2.80 -0.47
CA LEU A 43 -8.04 2.79 -0.18
C LEU A 43 -8.62 4.20 -0.24
N ASP A 44 -8.01 5.17 0.41
CA ASP A 44 -8.46 6.56 0.43
C ASP A 44 -8.44 7.16 -0.98
N ALA A 45 -7.38 6.91 -1.75
CA ALA A 45 -7.28 7.35 -3.13
C ALA A 45 -8.37 6.73 -4.03
N THR A 46 -8.70 5.46 -3.80
CA THR A 46 -9.75 4.75 -4.52
C THR A 46 -11.13 5.32 -4.20
N ILE A 47 -11.39 5.60 -2.93
CA ILE A 47 -12.64 6.24 -2.47
C ILE A 47 -12.79 7.62 -3.11
N GLU A 48 -11.75 8.44 -3.05
CA GLU A 48 -11.78 9.79 -3.60
C GLU A 48 -11.92 9.79 -5.13
N GLY A 49 -11.23 8.89 -5.81
CA GLY A 49 -11.36 8.69 -7.26
C GLY A 49 -12.76 8.26 -7.67
N ALA A 50 -13.35 7.31 -6.96
CA ALA A 50 -14.72 6.85 -7.19
C ALA A 50 -15.74 7.95 -6.93
N ARG A 51 -15.55 8.73 -5.87
CA ARG A 51 -16.36 9.89 -5.53
C ARG A 51 -16.30 10.96 -6.61
N PHE A 52 -15.09 11.26 -7.08
CA PHE A 52 -14.88 12.22 -8.16
C PHE A 52 -15.56 11.78 -9.46
N ALA A 53 -15.46 10.50 -9.82
CA ALA A 53 -16.13 9.94 -11.00
C ALA A 53 -17.65 9.97 -10.91
N SER A 54 -18.21 10.01 -9.71
CA SER A 54 -19.66 10.07 -9.48
C SER A 54 -20.26 11.48 -9.55
N LEU A 55 -19.43 12.51 -9.68
CA LEU A 55 -19.90 13.87 -9.90
C LEU A 55 -20.48 14.03 -11.31
N ALA A 56 -21.52 14.86 -11.44
CA ALA A 56 -22.28 15.04 -12.67
C ALA A 56 -21.46 15.42 -13.90
N ASP A 57 -20.44 16.26 -13.71
CA ASP A 57 -19.61 16.80 -14.78
C ASP A 57 -18.33 15.99 -15.05
N GLN A 58 -18.17 14.84 -14.37
CA GLN A 58 -16.97 14.06 -14.46
C GLN A 58 -17.24 12.68 -15.05
N ASN A 59 -16.21 12.11 -15.65
CA ASN A 59 -16.27 10.77 -16.20
C ASN A 59 -15.42 9.79 -15.40
N THR A 60 -15.59 8.51 -15.66
CA THR A 60 -14.87 7.44 -15.01
C THR A 60 -13.35 7.55 -15.18
N SER A 61 -12.88 8.00 -16.35
CA SER A 61 -11.44 8.17 -16.62
C SER A 61 -10.82 9.28 -15.78
N ALA A 62 -11.55 10.36 -15.54
CA ALA A 62 -11.10 11.44 -14.67
C ALA A 62 -10.99 10.97 -13.20
N GLY A 63 -11.90 10.14 -12.74
CA GLY A 63 -11.82 9.53 -11.42
C GLY A 63 -10.64 8.59 -11.26
N ILE A 64 -10.34 7.78 -12.26
CA ILE A 64 -9.16 6.91 -12.29
C ILE A 64 -7.87 7.73 -12.22
N GLU A 65 -7.77 8.78 -13.02
CA GLU A 65 -6.58 9.64 -13.02
C GLU A 65 -6.41 10.37 -11.69
N LYS A 66 -7.50 10.81 -11.07
CA LYS A 66 -7.49 11.40 -9.74
C LYS A 66 -6.95 10.44 -8.69
N ALA A 67 -7.39 9.18 -8.69
CA ALA A 67 -6.90 8.15 -7.78
C ALA A 67 -5.40 7.90 -7.98
N LYS A 68 -4.94 7.77 -9.23
CA LYS A 68 -3.53 7.60 -9.55
C LYS A 68 -2.67 8.78 -9.10
N GLN A 69 -3.15 9.99 -9.30
CA GLN A 69 -2.46 11.20 -8.85
C GLN A 69 -2.29 11.23 -7.34
N LEU A 70 -3.32 10.89 -6.58
CA LEU A 70 -3.27 10.84 -5.12
C LEU A 70 -2.26 9.80 -4.61
N VAL A 71 -2.24 8.63 -5.20
CA VAL A 71 -1.24 7.59 -4.83
C VAL A 71 0.17 8.04 -5.16
N ARG A 72 0.41 8.61 -6.35
CA ARG A 72 1.73 9.12 -6.73
C ARG A 72 2.23 10.24 -5.82
N SER A 73 1.33 11.11 -5.37
CA SER A 73 1.70 12.21 -4.46
C SER A 73 2.03 11.73 -3.05
N SER A 74 1.43 10.62 -2.61
CA SER A 74 1.57 10.11 -1.23
C SER A 74 2.62 9.01 -1.10
N LEU A 75 2.70 8.10 -2.06
CA LEU A 75 3.60 6.93 -2.04
C LEU A 75 4.77 7.03 -3.03
N GLY A 76 4.80 8.08 -3.87
CA GLY A 76 5.82 8.27 -4.88
C GLY A 76 5.53 7.54 -6.20
N GLN A 77 6.43 7.73 -7.17
CA GLN A 77 6.24 7.21 -8.53
C GLN A 77 6.62 5.73 -8.70
N SER A 78 7.24 5.13 -7.69
CA SER A 78 7.65 3.73 -7.70
C SER A 78 6.50 2.74 -7.50
N VAL A 79 5.34 3.24 -7.07
CA VAL A 79 4.14 2.42 -6.89
C VAL A 79 3.32 2.43 -8.18
N VAL A 80 3.15 1.26 -8.78
CA VAL A 80 2.27 1.08 -9.93
C VAL A 80 0.87 0.81 -9.43
N LEU A 81 -0.04 1.76 -9.66
CA LEU A 81 -1.46 1.61 -9.35
C LEU A 81 -2.24 1.29 -10.62
N GLU A 82 -2.93 0.17 -10.59
CA GLU A 82 -3.90 -0.21 -11.60
C GLU A 82 -5.31 -0.02 -11.04
N VAL A 83 -6.14 0.73 -11.73
CA VAL A 83 -7.51 1.00 -11.32
C VAL A 83 -8.44 0.56 -12.44
N VAL A 84 -9.35 -0.35 -12.11
CA VAL A 84 -10.40 -0.82 -13.02
C VAL A 84 -11.73 -0.31 -12.50
N ALA A 85 -12.46 0.39 -13.35
CA ALA A 85 -13.81 0.84 -13.07
C ALA A 85 -14.82 -0.01 -13.82
N SER A 86 -15.87 -0.43 -13.15
CA SER A 86 -16.98 -1.17 -13.71
C SER A 86 -18.30 -0.63 -13.21
N SER A 87 -19.33 -0.60 -14.06
CA SER A 87 -20.69 -0.33 -13.63
C SER A 87 -21.27 -1.58 -12.96
N VAL A 88 -21.84 -1.39 -11.80
CA VAL A 88 -22.48 -2.46 -11.01
C VAL A 88 -23.85 -1.98 -10.57
N ARG A 89 -24.86 -2.84 -10.73
CA ARG A 89 -26.18 -2.55 -10.21
C ARG A 89 -26.32 -3.12 -8.79
N LEU A 90 -26.52 -2.25 -7.83
CA LEU A 90 -26.79 -2.61 -6.45
C LEU A 90 -28.31 -2.41 -6.18
N GLY A 91 -29.06 -3.50 -6.32
CA GLY A 91 -30.52 -3.43 -6.26
C GLY A 91 -31.10 -2.60 -7.42
N SER A 92 -31.79 -1.51 -7.11
CA SER A 92 -32.35 -0.58 -8.10
C SER A 92 -31.44 0.60 -8.46
N VAL A 93 -30.23 0.66 -7.85
CA VAL A 93 -29.31 1.79 -8.02
C VAL A 93 -28.14 1.38 -8.90
N GLU A 94 -27.90 2.15 -9.94
CA GLU A 94 -26.69 2.05 -10.74
C GLU A 94 -25.51 2.64 -9.97
N SER A 95 -24.45 1.89 -9.86
CA SER A 95 -23.27 2.25 -9.07
C SER A 95 -22.00 2.01 -9.88
N ILE A 96 -20.99 2.81 -9.64
CA ILE A 96 -19.67 2.62 -10.22
C ILE A 96 -18.80 1.94 -9.16
N ARG A 97 -18.19 0.83 -9.53
CA ARG A 97 -17.21 0.13 -8.69
C ARG A 97 -15.80 0.39 -9.19
N PHE A 98 -14.96 0.91 -8.32
CA PHE A 98 -13.53 1.00 -8.55
C PHE A 98 -12.83 -0.14 -7.83
N VAL A 99 -11.98 -0.85 -8.57
CA VAL A 99 -11.07 -1.84 -8.02
C VAL A 99 -9.67 -1.35 -8.30
N SER A 100 -8.94 -1.06 -7.25
CA SER A 100 -7.55 -0.63 -7.31
C SER A 100 -6.65 -1.76 -6.86
N SER A 101 -5.65 -2.08 -7.65
CA SER A 101 -4.56 -2.97 -7.28
C SER A 101 -3.24 -2.21 -7.38
N ALA A 102 -2.43 -2.32 -6.36
CA ALA A 102 -1.11 -1.74 -6.32
C ALA A 102 -0.07 -2.81 -6.05
N GLU A 103 0.96 -2.77 -6.85
CA GLU A 103 2.13 -3.61 -6.68
C GLU A 103 3.32 -2.74 -6.30
N PHE A 104 3.99 -3.07 -5.21
CA PHE A 104 5.20 -2.39 -4.78
C PHE A 104 6.22 -3.37 -4.24
N ASP A 105 7.46 -3.15 -4.64
CA ASP A 105 8.61 -3.89 -4.16
C ASP A 105 9.07 -3.27 -2.83
N PHE A 106 8.94 -4.05 -1.78
CA PHE A 106 9.30 -3.63 -0.44
C PHE A 106 10.76 -3.95 -0.09
N ALA A 107 11.24 -5.07 -0.59
CA ALA A 107 12.62 -5.52 -0.50
C ALA A 107 12.94 -6.36 -1.75
N PRO A 108 14.22 -6.55 -2.10
CA PRO A 108 14.58 -7.39 -3.23
C PRO A 108 13.91 -8.76 -3.15
N GLY A 109 13.01 -9.05 -4.09
CA GLY A 109 12.28 -10.31 -4.18
C GLY A 109 10.96 -10.39 -3.39
N SER A 110 10.52 -9.33 -2.70
CA SER A 110 9.22 -9.28 -2.04
C SER A 110 8.28 -8.32 -2.76
N ARG A 111 7.19 -8.85 -3.27
CA ARG A 111 6.09 -8.08 -3.87
C ARG A 111 4.89 -8.10 -2.93
N ILE A 112 4.37 -6.94 -2.63
CA ILE A 112 3.12 -6.80 -1.89
C ILE A 112 2.05 -6.34 -2.86
N LEU A 113 1.04 -7.18 -3.03
CA LEU A 113 -0.15 -6.85 -3.79
C LEU A 113 -1.25 -6.41 -2.83
N THR A 114 -1.70 -5.17 -2.98
CA THR A 114 -2.85 -4.65 -2.25
C THR A 114 -4.00 -4.43 -3.20
N VAL A 115 -5.15 -4.99 -2.88
CA VAL A 115 -6.39 -4.83 -3.63
C VAL A 115 -7.41 -4.12 -2.76
N SER A 116 -7.96 -3.04 -3.28
CA SER A 116 -9.05 -2.29 -2.65
C SER A 116 -10.23 -2.19 -3.62
N SER A 117 -11.43 -2.42 -3.13
CA SER A 117 -12.65 -2.31 -3.90
C SER A 117 -13.61 -1.33 -3.24
N VAL A 118 -14.03 -0.34 -3.99
CA VAL A 118 -14.98 0.67 -3.54
C VAL A 118 -16.10 0.79 -4.55
N ALA A 119 -17.34 0.76 -4.08
CA ALA A 119 -18.52 1.05 -4.88
C ALA A 119 -19.12 2.38 -4.42
N THR A 120 -19.44 3.24 -5.37
CA THR A 120 -20.12 4.50 -5.12
C THR A 120 -21.34 4.61 -6.01
N ARG A 121 -22.35 5.35 -5.52
CA ARG A 121 -23.57 5.62 -6.29
C ARG A 121 -23.23 6.52 -7.47
N ALA A 122 -23.64 6.13 -8.67
CA ALA A 122 -23.57 7.02 -9.82
C ALA A 122 -24.46 8.24 -9.58
N ALA A 123 -24.00 9.43 -9.97
CA ALA A 123 -24.83 10.61 -9.97
C ALA A 123 -25.97 10.42 -10.97
N ILE A 124 -27.19 10.51 -10.50
CA ILE A 124 -28.39 10.46 -11.33
C ILE A 124 -28.84 11.92 -11.52
N TYR A 125 -28.75 12.37 -12.74
CA TYR A 125 -29.31 13.62 -13.19
C TYR A 125 -30.24 13.40 -14.36
#